data_6334648c5ebeb7eee820656295828002
#
_entry.id   6334648c5ebeb7eee820656295828002
#
_cell.length_a   1.000
_cell.length_b   1.000
_cell.length_c   1.000
_cell.angle_alpha   90.00
_cell.angle_beta   90.00
_cell.angle_gamma   90.00
#
_symmetry.space_group_name_H-M   'P 1'
#
loop_
_entity.id
_entity.type
_entity.pdbx_description
1 polymer ?
#
loop_
_entity_poly.entity_id
_entity_poly.type
_entity_poly.pdbx_seq_one_letter_code
_entity_poly.pdbx_strand_id
1 'polypeptide(L)'
;MEWITTYFDKFAELLNTPILGENSITMTSVFGFALIVIAAWWLSATVEKLMHRLTLGRSYRHIDDSTFYLISRLLRYIIWIIATLVGLSYIGFNLTGLAFIGGAIGVGIGFGLQNIVSNFISGIILILEKSLKLGDFIEMSSGTTGIVKEIGLRYTRITTRDNIDILVPNSEFINGQVTNWSFSEKLRRIHVPFGVAYGVDKERVKTAVLKAASMVDGAIAEDPLRPAEVWLTEFGDSSLNFELVIWVGNELMSRPARTRALFLWEIETQLTEHGIEIPFPQRDLHIRSGRLKVALERDNGEES
;
A
#
# COMPACT_ATOMS: atom_id res chain seq x y z
N MET A 1 19.68 20.99 68.25
CA MET A 1 18.98 20.40 67.08
C MET A 1 17.48 20.17 67.37
N GLU A 2 17.05 19.86 68.55
CA GLU A 2 15.65 19.59 68.93
C GLU A 2 14.65 20.76 68.64
N TRP A 3 15.06 22.00 68.75
CA TRP A 3 14.20 23.16 68.54
C TRP A 3 13.83 23.32 67.03
N ILE A 4 14.73 22.90 66.13
CA ILE A 4 14.45 22.97 64.66
C ILE A 4 13.42 21.93 64.29
N THR A 5 13.52 20.72 64.82
CA THR A 5 12.52 19.66 64.60
C THR A 5 11.14 20.05 65.12
N THR A 6 11.07 20.64 66.30
CA THR A 6 9.84 21.11 66.95
C THR A 6 9.16 22.25 66.15
N TYR A 7 9.94 23.14 65.55
CA TYR A 7 9.38 24.16 64.62
C TYR A 7 8.90 23.57 63.29
N PHE A 8 9.62 22.58 62.76
CA PHE A 8 9.18 21.88 61.56
C PHE A 8 7.91 21.07 61.81
N ASP A 9 7.79 20.40 62.96
CA ASP A 9 6.59 19.62 63.31
C ASP A 9 5.38 20.53 63.53
N LYS A 10 5.53 21.66 64.27
CA LYS A 10 4.48 22.67 64.38
C LYS A 10 4.06 23.31 63.07
N PHE A 11 5.01 23.57 62.19
CA PHE A 11 4.73 24.11 60.85
C PHE A 11 4.01 23.08 59.96
N ALA A 12 4.41 21.81 60.04
CA ALA A 12 3.74 20.72 59.36
C ALA A 12 2.30 20.49 59.89
N GLU A 13 2.12 20.62 61.20
CA GLU A 13 0.80 20.54 61.85
C GLU A 13 -0.12 21.68 61.42
N LEU A 14 0.39 22.92 61.35
CA LEU A 14 -0.31 24.10 60.88
C LEU A 14 -0.71 23.98 59.41
N LEU A 15 0.15 23.41 58.56
CA LEU A 15 -0.11 23.16 57.14
C LEU A 15 -1.18 22.06 56.92
N ASN A 16 -1.33 21.13 57.85
CA ASN A 16 -2.28 20.03 57.78
C ASN A 16 -3.59 20.29 58.55
N THR A 17 -3.75 21.48 59.16
CA THR A 17 -5.05 21.85 59.79
C THR A 17 -6.10 22.08 58.75
N PRO A 18 -7.30 21.47 58.88
CA PRO A 18 -8.42 21.65 57.97
C PRO A 18 -8.93 23.09 58.01
N ILE A 19 -9.02 23.76 56.86
CA ILE A 19 -9.49 25.16 56.73
C ILE A 19 -10.99 25.23 56.63
N LEU A 20 -11.66 24.22 56.08
CA LEU A 20 -13.12 24.20 55.80
C LEU A 20 -13.68 22.80 56.04
N GLY A 21 -14.56 22.66 57.03
CA GLY A 21 -15.51 21.55 57.22
C GLY A 21 -14.90 20.15 57.41
N GLU A 22 -15.75 19.16 57.59
CA GLU A 22 -15.37 17.73 57.75
C GLU A 22 -14.64 17.11 56.54
N ASN A 23 -14.58 17.77 55.38
CA ASN A 23 -13.78 17.38 54.24
C ASN A 23 -12.49 18.21 54.16
N SER A 24 -11.55 17.82 54.89
CA SER A 24 -10.07 17.94 54.87
C SER A 24 -9.41 18.80 53.75
N ILE A 25 -9.92 20.01 53.43
CA ILE A 25 -9.14 20.96 52.63
C ILE A 25 -8.08 21.57 53.58
N THR A 26 -6.84 21.17 53.43
CA THR A 26 -5.70 21.62 54.17
C THR A 26 -4.92 22.69 53.39
N MET A 27 -4.12 23.51 54.12
CA MET A 27 -3.17 24.44 53.45
C MET A 27 -2.28 23.69 52.47
N THR A 28 -1.87 22.48 52.79
CA THR A 28 -1.03 21.63 51.93
C THR A 28 -1.75 21.33 50.61
N SER A 29 -3.07 21.02 50.62
CA SER A 29 -3.84 20.74 49.39
C SER A 29 -4.02 21.98 48.52
N VAL A 30 -4.16 23.19 49.12
CA VAL A 30 -4.21 24.45 48.39
C VAL A 30 -2.88 24.78 47.73
N PHE A 31 -1.75 24.61 48.44
CA PHE A 31 -0.44 24.79 47.85
C PHE A 31 -0.13 23.78 46.74
N GLY A 32 -0.51 22.51 46.91
CA GLY A 32 -0.36 21.49 45.87
C GLY A 32 -1.18 21.80 44.62
N PHE A 33 -2.44 22.27 44.80
CA PHE A 33 -3.27 22.72 43.69
C PHE A 33 -2.64 23.90 42.94
N ALA A 34 -2.11 24.90 43.65
CA ALA A 34 -1.43 26.03 43.03
C ALA A 34 -0.20 25.57 42.24
N LEU A 35 0.57 24.63 42.77
CA LEU A 35 1.73 24.03 42.07
C LEU A 35 1.30 23.30 40.78
N ILE A 36 0.19 22.54 40.81
CA ILE A 36 -0.35 21.85 39.63
C ILE A 36 -0.76 22.87 38.55
N VAL A 37 -1.45 23.95 38.94
CA VAL A 37 -1.83 25.04 38.04
C VAL A 37 -0.63 25.72 37.42
N ILE A 38 0.41 26.03 38.21
CA ILE A 38 1.66 26.64 37.75
C ILE A 38 2.37 25.69 36.77
N ALA A 39 2.44 24.41 37.11
CA ALA A 39 3.04 23.39 36.25
C ALA A 39 2.30 23.26 34.91
N ALA A 40 0.97 23.24 34.93
CA ALA A 40 0.14 23.20 33.74
C ALA A 40 0.31 24.45 32.87
N TRP A 41 0.37 25.63 33.49
CA TRP A 41 0.63 26.86 32.77
C TRP A 41 2.01 26.86 32.11
N TRP A 42 3.05 26.46 32.86
CA TRP A 42 4.42 26.35 32.35
C TRP A 42 4.52 25.32 31.20
N LEU A 43 3.91 24.15 31.38
CA LEU A 43 3.89 23.09 30.35
C LEU A 43 3.16 23.58 29.09
N SER A 44 1.99 24.20 29.25
CA SER A 44 1.23 24.77 28.15
C SER A 44 2.01 25.84 27.39
N ALA A 45 2.69 26.75 28.12
CA ALA A 45 3.53 27.78 27.51
C ALA A 45 4.77 27.19 26.79
N THR A 46 5.33 26.11 27.35
CA THR A 46 6.47 25.40 26.71
C THR A 46 6.05 24.70 25.42
N VAL A 47 4.91 24.01 25.41
CA VAL A 47 4.34 23.36 24.22
C VAL A 47 4.09 24.42 23.14
N GLU A 48 3.49 25.55 23.48
CA GLU A 48 3.24 26.63 22.53
C GLU A 48 4.54 27.20 21.94
N LYS A 49 5.55 27.46 22.77
CA LYS A 49 6.87 27.94 22.31
C LYS A 49 7.57 26.90 21.43
N LEU A 50 7.45 25.62 21.75
CA LEU A 50 8.03 24.54 20.94
C LEU A 50 7.36 24.46 19.57
N MET A 51 6.03 24.48 19.53
CA MET A 51 5.26 24.50 18.29
C MET A 51 5.62 25.70 17.42
N HIS A 52 5.69 26.90 18.01
CA HIS A 52 6.08 28.12 17.31
C HIS A 52 7.53 28.08 16.77
N ARG A 53 8.46 27.44 17.49
CA ARG A 53 9.83 27.24 17.01
C ARG A 53 9.89 26.27 15.84
N LEU A 54 9.05 25.23 15.83
CA LEU A 54 8.96 24.28 14.73
C LEU A 54 8.41 24.91 13.46
N THR A 55 7.55 25.93 13.56
CA THR A 55 7.04 26.67 12.41
C THR A 55 8.10 27.62 11.82
N LEU A 56 8.88 28.29 12.66
CA LEU A 56 9.89 29.26 12.21
C LEU A 56 11.14 28.60 11.59
N GLY A 57 11.46 27.36 11.94
CA GLY A 57 12.67 26.65 11.50
C GLY A 57 12.54 25.85 10.20
N ARG A 58 11.36 25.74 9.61
CA ARG A 58 11.10 24.87 8.46
C ARG A 58 10.66 25.64 7.24
N SER A 59 11.57 25.72 6.27
CA SER A 59 11.29 26.01 4.85
C SER A 59 10.46 24.89 4.19
N TYR A 60 9.65 24.15 4.92
CA TYR A 60 8.83 23.06 4.40
C TYR A 60 7.42 23.54 4.08
N ARG A 61 7.16 23.64 2.84
CA ARG A 61 6.12 24.27 2.03
C ARG A 61 4.71 23.61 2.12
N HIS A 62 4.40 22.74 3.09
CA HIS A 62 3.16 21.95 3.03
C HIS A 62 2.33 21.80 4.30
N ILE A 63 2.69 22.45 5.41
CA ILE A 63 1.83 22.44 6.60
C ILE A 63 1.44 23.88 6.88
N ASP A 64 0.16 24.17 6.70
CA ASP A 64 -0.42 25.50 6.98
C ASP A 64 -0.21 25.87 8.45
N ASP A 65 0.14 27.12 8.71
CA ASP A 65 0.25 27.70 10.07
C ASP A 65 -1.02 27.48 10.90
N SER A 66 -2.18 27.39 10.23
CA SER A 66 -3.47 27.03 10.81
C SER A 66 -3.49 25.66 11.49
N THR A 67 -2.82 24.66 10.91
CA THR A 67 -2.76 23.30 11.46
C THR A 67 -1.96 23.27 12.76
N PHE A 68 -0.81 23.91 12.81
CA PHE A 68 0.01 24.01 14.04
C PHE A 68 -0.73 24.78 15.14
N TYR A 69 -1.44 25.84 14.79
CA TYR A 69 -2.27 26.59 15.73
C TYR A 69 -3.40 25.72 16.32
N LEU A 70 -4.10 24.95 15.49
CA LEU A 70 -5.15 24.04 15.95
C LEU A 70 -4.60 22.94 16.89
N ILE A 71 -3.48 22.32 16.54
CA ILE A 71 -2.84 21.28 17.35
C ILE A 71 -2.39 21.83 18.69
N SER A 72 -1.71 22.99 18.71
CA SER A 72 -1.24 23.63 19.95
C SER A 72 -2.40 23.98 20.87
N ARG A 73 -3.51 24.44 20.31
CA ARG A 73 -4.73 24.77 21.07
C ARG A 73 -5.40 23.54 21.64
N LEU A 74 -5.48 22.46 20.87
CA LEU A 74 -6.01 21.17 21.33
C LEU A 74 -5.17 20.62 22.50
N LEU A 75 -3.84 20.61 22.36
CA LEU A 75 -2.92 20.15 23.41
C LEU A 75 -3.06 21.00 24.68
N ARG A 76 -3.22 22.32 24.53
CA ARG A 76 -3.47 23.22 25.66
C ARG A 76 -4.75 22.82 26.40
N TYR A 77 -5.86 22.58 25.70
CA TYR A 77 -7.11 22.18 26.33
C TYR A 77 -6.97 20.84 27.08
N ILE A 78 -6.29 19.87 26.49
CA ILE A 78 -6.03 18.58 27.12
C ILE A 78 -5.20 18.76 28.41
N ILE A 79 -4.12 19.57 28.37
CA ILE A 79 -3.29 19.87 29.55
C ILE A 79 -4.13 20.49 30.65
N TRP A 80 -4.98 21.49 30.32
CA TRP A 80 -5.82 22.14 31.31
C TRP A 80 -6.91 21.24 31.89
N ILE A 81 -7.55 20.38 31.07
CA ILE A 81 -8.52 19.40 31.54
C ILE A 81 -7.86 18.42 32.53
N ILE A 82 -6.70 17.86 32.17
CA ILE A 82 -5.97 16.94 33.05
C ILE A 82 -5.53 17.64 34.33
N ALA A 83 -4.98 18.84 34.24
CA ALA A 83 -4.52 19.61 35.40
C ALA A 83 -5.70 19.93 36.34
N THR A 84 -6.87 20.29 35.82
CA THR A 84 -8.08 20.55 36.60
C THR A 84 -8.53 19.28 37.33
N LEU A 85 -8.59 18.14 36.63
CA LEU A 85 -8.97 16.85 37.26
C LEU A 85 -8.00 16.42 38.34
N VAL A 86 -6.69 16.49 38.06
CA VAL A 86 -5.64 16.16 39.04
C VAL A 86 -5.69 17.11 40.23
N GLY A 87 -5.88 18.40 39.98
CA GLY A 87 -5.98 19.42 41.03
C GLY A 87 -7.20 19.23 41.95
N LEU A 88 -8.37 18.94 41.37
CA LEU A 88 -9.60 18.64 42.12
C LEU A 88 -9.43 17.37 42.96
N SER A 89 -8.83 16.31 42.40
CA SER A 89 -8.51 15.09 43.14
C SER A 89 -7.58 15.36 44.31
N TYR A 90 -6.57 16.22 44.13
CA TYR A 90 -5.62 16.58 45.15
C TYR A 90 -6.24 17.37 46.33
N ILE A 91 -7.28 18.16 46.07
CA ILE A 91 -8.05 18.87 47.09
C ILE A 91 -9.02 17.92 47.85
N GLY A 92 -9.19 16.67 47.39
CA GLY A 92 -10.05 15.68 48.04
C GLY A 92 -11.42 15.46 47.39
N PHE A 93 -11.66 16.05 46.21
CA PHE A 93 -12.88 15.74 45.45
C PHE A 93 -12.88 14.31 44.94
N ASN A 94 -13.97 13.60 45.18
CA ASN A 94 -14.12 12.25 44.65
C ASN A 94 -14.49 12.31 43.17
N LEU A 95 -13.52 11.95 42.32
CA LEU A 95 -13.66 11.97 40.87
C LEU A 95 -14.05 10.60 40.27
N THR A 96 -14.43 9.62 41.10
CA THR A 96 -14.73 8.26 40.63
C THR A 96 -15.80 8.26 39.53
N GLY A 97 -16.87 9.03 39.67
CA GLY A 97 -17.92 9.17 38.65
C GLY A 97 -17.40 9.80 37.35
N LEU A 98 -16.55 10.85 37.46
CA LEU A 98 -15.93 11.49 36.31
C LEU A 98 -14.91 10.58 35.63
N ALA A 99 -14.15 9.76 36.38
CA ALA A 99 -13.23 8.79 35.83
C ALA A 99 -13.95 7.71 35.01
N PHE A 100 -15.12 7.25 35.46
CA PHE A 100 -15.94 6.31 34.71
C PHE A 100 -16.44 6.92 33.37
N ILE A 101 -16.99 8.14 33.42
CA ILE A 101 -17.43 8.85 32.23
C ILE A 101 -16.26 9.13 31.28
N GLY A 102 -15.12 9.60 31.81
CA GLY A 102 -13.90 9.85 31.07
C GLY A 102 -13.35 8.58 30.39
N GLY A 103 -13.44 7.44 31.08
CA GLY A 103 -13.08 6.14 30.52
C GLY A 103 -13.97 5.75 29.33
N ALA A 104 -15.30 5.91 29.47
CA ALA A 104 -16.24 5.62 28.38
C ALA A 104 -16.00 6.52 27.15
N ILE A 105 -15.78 7.83 27.39
CA ILE A 105 -15.43 8.79 26.33
C ILE A 105 -14.08 8.39 25.69
N GLY A 106 -13.08 8.03 26.49
CA GLY A 106 -11.76 7.59 26.01
C GLY A 106 -11.83 6.38 25.10
N VAL A 107 -12.65 5.38 25.46
CA VAL A 107 -12.90 4.20 24.60
C VAL A 107 -13.57 4.62 23.29
N GLY A 108 -14.59 5.50 23.34
CA GLY A 108 -15.25 6.02 22.14
C GLY A 108 -14.28 6.75 21.19
N ILE A 109 -13.44 7.63 21.74
CA ILE A 109 -12.39 8.34 20.99
C ILE A 109 -11.37 7.33 20.43
N GLY A 110 -10.98 6.31 21.22
CA GLY A 110 -10.06 5.25 20.78
C GLY A 110 -10.58 4.51 19.55
N PHE A 111 -11.84 4.09 19.55
CA PHE A 111 -12.47 3.49 18.36
C PHE A 111 -12.54 4.45 17.18
N GLY A 112 -12.84 5.74 17.42
CA GLY A 112 -12.84 6.76 16.35
C GLY A 112 -11.46 7.00 15.72
N LEU A 113 -10.39 6.85 16.47
CA LEU A 113 -9.01 7.05 16.02
C LEU A 113 -8.32 5.75 15.56
N GLN A 114 -8.93 4.59 15.75
CA GLN A 114 -8.33 3.28 15.48
C GLN A 114 -7.72 3.18 14.08
N ASN A 115 -8.45 3.61 13.06
CA ASN A 115 -7.97 3.56 11.68
C ASN A 115 -6.76 4.47 11.43
N ILE A 116 -6.71 5.63 12.08
CA ILE A 116 -5.58 6.57 11.95
C ILE A 116 -4.33 5.95 12.57
N VAL A 117 -4.45 5.42 13.78
CA VAL A 117 -3.35 4.75 14.50
C VAL A 117 -2.89 3.51 13.76
N SER A 118 -3.80 2.68 13.27
CA SER A 118 -3.48 1.49 12.46
C SER A 118 -2.66 1.85 11.23
N ASN A 119 -3.10 2.83 10.46
CA ASN A 119 -2.38 3.27 9.26
C ASN A 119 -1.00 3.86 9.58
N PHE A 120 -0.89 4.60 10.67
CA PHE A 120 0.38 5.18 11.12
C PHE A 120 1.38 4.09 11.51
N ILE A 121 0.96 3.11 12.32
CA ILE A 121 1.79 1.97 12.72
C ILE A 121 2.19 1.14 11.50
N SER A 122 1.24 0.85 10.59
CA SER A 122 1.52 0.15 9.35
C SER A 122 2.55 0.87 8.50
N GLY A 123 2.49 2.20 8.39
CA GLY A 123 3.49 2.99 7.67
C GLY A 123 4.89 2.86 8.28
N ILE A 124 5.01 2.87 9.60
CA ILE A 124 6.28 2.63 10.29
C ILE A 124 6.81 1.22 9.99
N ILE A 125 5.97 0.20 10.05
CA ILE A 125 6.35 -1.19 9.76
C ILE A 125 6.87 -1.31 8.34
N LEU A 126 6.15 -0.79 7.34
CA LEU A 126 6.57 -0.81 5.92
C LEU A 126 7.96 -0.22 5.72
N ILE A 127 8.26 0.92 6.38
CA ILE A 127 9.55 1.60 6.28
C ILE A 127 10.68 0.81 6.99
N LEU A 128 10.40 0.25 8.16
CA LEU A 128 11.40 -0.48 8.94
C LEU A 128 11.73 -1.85 8.34
N GLU A 129 10.72 -2.62 7.97
CA GLU A 129 10.90 -3.97 7.41
C GLU A 129 11.34 -3.94 5.95
N LYS A 130 11.14 -2.82 5.25
CA LYS A 130 11.42 -2.67 3.82
C LYS A 130 10.73 -3.75 2.97
N SER A 131 9.57 -4.21 3.42
CA SER A 131 8.69 -5.13 2.68
C SER A 131 8.19 -4.51 1.38
N LEU A 132 8.19 -3.17 1.31
CA LEU A 132 7.87 -2.37 0.15
C LEU A 132 8.92 -1.26 -0.01
N LYS A 133 9.39 -1.02 -1.24
CA LYS A 133 10.42 -0.02 -1.54
C LYS A 133 9.93 0.96 -2.60
N LEU A 134 10.50 2.16 -2.60
CA LEU A 134 10.28 3.12 -3.67
C LEU A 134 10.78 2.54 -5.00
N GLY A 135 9.94 2.63 -6.02
CA GLY A 135 10.21 2.07 -7.34
C GLY A 135 9.76 0.63 -7.53
N ASP A 136 9.28 -0.05 -6.50
CA ASP A 136 8.72 -1.39 -6.65
C ASP A 136 7.48 -1.36 -7.53
N PHE A 137 7.37 -2.35 -8.43
CA PHE A 137 6.17 -2.61 -9.20
C PHE A 137 5.33 -3.65 -8.47
N ILE A 138 4.14 -3.26 -8.10
CA ILE A 138 3.26 -4.06 -7.24
C ILE A 138 1.87 -4.23 -7.84
N GLU A 139 1.20 -5.26 -7.39
CA GLU A 139 -0.20 -5.55 -7.65
C GLU A 139 -0.93 -5.82 -6.33
N MET A 140 -1.99 -5.09 -6.11
CA MET A 140 -2.87 -5.23 -4.96
C MET A 140 -3.91 -6.32 -5.20
N SER A 141 -4.47 -6.88 -4.14
CA SER A 141 -5.59 -7.84 -4.22
C SER A 141 -6.83 -7.31 -4.96
N SER A 142 -6.98 -5.99 -5.04
CA SER A 142 -8.01 -5.31 -5.84
C SER A 142 -7.75 -5.36 -7.35
N GLY A 143 -6.63 -5.92 -7.81
CA GLY A 143 -6.17 -5.89 -9.20
C GLY A 143 -5.48 -4.58 -9.61
N THR A 144 -5.36 -3.62 -8.69
CA THR A 144 -4.63 -2.37 -8.94
C THR A 144 -3.15 -2.64 -9.07
N THR A 145 -2.56 -2.24 -10.21
CA THR A 145 -1.11 -2.37 -10.48
C THR A 145 -0.46 -1.00 -10.60
N GLY A 146 0.76 -0.87 -10.13
CA GLY A 146 1.51 0.38 -10.26
C GLY A 146 2.89 0.37 -9.60
N ILE A 147 3.56 1.51 -9.70
CA ILE A 147 4.89 1.73 -9.12
C ILE A 147 4.74 2.53 -7.84
N VAL A 148 5.37 2.06 -6.77
CA VAL A 148 5.44 2.78 -5.49
C VAL A 148 6.27 4.05 -5.66
N LYS A 149 5.64 5.21 -5.48
CA LYS A 149 6.28 6.52 -5.59
C LYS A 149 6.63 7.15 -4.26
N GLU A 150 5.82 6.87 -3.24
CA GLU A 150 5.98 7.47 -1.92
C GLU A 150 5.37 6.55 -0.85
N ILE A 151 6.06 6.40 0.27
CA ILE A 151 5.54 5.73 1.47
C ILE A 151 5.42 6.81 2.54
N GLY A 152 4.19 7.28 2.75
CA GLY A 152 3.87 8.29 3.75
C GLY A 152 3.52 7.67 5.11
N LEU A 153 3.21 8.53 6.09
CA LEU A 153 2.86 8.08 7.45
C LEU A 153 1.55 7.30 7.52
N ARG A 154 0.55 7.63 6.68
CA ARG A 154 -0.77 6.99 6.71
C ARG A 154 -1.20 6.35 5.41
N TYR A 155 -0.59 6.72 4.30
CA TYR A 155 -0.86 6.16 2.98
C TYR A 155 0.42 6.00 2.18
N THR A 156 0.41 5.04 1.26
CA THR A 156 1.42 4.86 0.23
C THR A 156 0.83 5.29 -1.11
N ARG A 157 1.58 6.08 -1.88
CA ARG A 157 1.19 6.52 -3.22
C ARG A 157 1.76 5.57 -4.26
N ILE A 158 0.85 5.03 -5.07
CA ILE A 158 1.15 4.16 -6.21
C ILE A 158 0.76 4.92 -7.47
N THR A 159 1.65 4.97 -8.45
CA THR A 159 1.32 5.54 -9.77
C THR A 159 1.12 4.42 -10.77
N THR A 160 -0.05 4.36 -11.38
CA THR A 160 -0.39 3.39 -12.41
C THR A 160 0.35 3.69 -13.73
N ARG A 161 0.21 2.79 -14.70
CA ARG A 161 0.77 2.98 -16.05
C ARG A 161 0.17 4.16 -16.80
N ASP A 162 -1.07 4.49 -16.51
CA ASP A 162 -1.78 5.60 -17.12
C ASP A 162 -1.51 6.92 -16.40
N ASN A 163 -0.45 6.95 -15.55
CA ASN A 163 -0.02 8.09 -14.76
C ASN A 163 -1.09 8.59 -13.79
N ILE A 164 -1.88 7.65 -13.23
CA ILE A 164 -2.88 7.94 -12.20
C ILE A 164 -2.28 7.63 -10.84
N ASP A 165 -2.29 8.59 -9.94
CA ASP A 165 -1.86 8.41 -8.56
C ASP A 165 -2.99 7.84 -7.71
N ILE A 166 -2.74 6.69 -7.10
CA ILE A 166 -3.66 6.02 -6.18
C ILE A 166 -3.06 6.08 -4.78
N LEU A 167 -3.82 6.63 -3.84
CA LEU A 167 -3.45 6.72 -2.43
C LEU A 167 -4.05 5.53 -1.69
N VAL A 168 -3.21 4.60 -1.31
CA VAL A 168 -3.62 3.38 -0.61
C VAL A 168 -3.28 3.50 0.88
N PRO A 169 -4.25 3.30 1.79
CA PRO A 169 -3.98 3.26 3.23
C PRO A 169 -2.89 2.23 3.58
N ASN A 170 -1.95 2.59 4.43
CA ASN A 170 -0.83 1.70 4.76
C ASN A 170 -1.29 0.37 5.39
N SER A 171 -2.41 0.39 6.10
CA SER A 171 -2.98 -0.82 6.70
C SER A 171 -3.39 -1.88 5.67
N GLU A 172 -3.70 -1.49 4.42
CA GLU A 172 -4.01 -2.45 3.36
C GLU A 172 -2.80 -3.28 2.94
N PHE A 173 -1.60 -2.71 3.01
CA PHE A 173 -0.36 -3.43 2.71
C PHE A 173 0.03 -4.44 3.80
N ILE A 174 -0.35 -4.18 5.05
CA ILE A 174 -0.04 -5.07 6.18
C ILE A 174 -1.11 -6.16 6.35
N ASN A 175 -2.38 -5.81 6.14
CA ASN A 175 -3.50 -6.73 6.36
C ASN A 175 -3.89 -7.50 5.10
N GLY A 176 -3.56 -6.98 3.90
CA GLY A 176 -3.91 -7.56 2.62
C GLY A 176 -2.75 -8.32 1.98
N GLN A 177 -3.06 -9.02 0.90
CA GLN A 177 -2.05 -9.64 0.04
C GLN A 177 -1.57 -8.63 -0.99
N VAL A 178 -0.26 -8.49 -1.10
CA VAL A 178 0.41 -7.65 -2.11
C VAL A 178 1.39 -8.51 -2.88
N THR A 179 1.26 -8.52 -4.19
CA THR A 179 2.23 -9.16 -5.08
C THR A 179 3.28 -8.13 -5.47
N ASN A 180 4.50 -8.29 -4.97
CA ASN A 180 5.63 -7.44 -5.36
C ASN A 180 6.43 -8.14 -6.46
N TRP A 181 6.33 -7.62 -7.67
CA TRP A 181 6.96 -8.20 -8.85
C TRP A 181 8.46 -7.91 -8.97
N SER A 182 8.96 -6.96 -8.20
CA SER A 182 10.36 -6.47 -8.27
C SER A 182 11.16 -6.67 -6.97
N PHE A 183 10.59 -7.39 -6.00
CA PHE A 183 11.16 -7.51 -4.64
C PHE A 183 12.53 -8.19 -4.60
N SER A 184 12.64 -9.38 -5.21
CA SER A 184 13.84 -10.22 -5.14
C SER A 184 14.68 -10.11 -6.41
N GLU A 185 14.07 -10.36 -7.56
CA GLU A 185 14.72 -10.36 -8.87
C GLU A 185 13.94 -9.47 -9.83
N LYS A 186 14.65 -8.80 -10.72
CA LYS A 186 14.05 -7.99 -11.78
C LYS A 186 13.79 -8.82 -13.05
N LEU A 187 13.46 -10.08 -12.85
CA LEU A 187 13.17 -11.05 -13.91
C LEU A 187 11.80 -11.67 -13.66
N ARG A 188 11.02 -11.84 -14.71
CA ARG A 188 9.71 -12.49 -14.66
C ARG A 188 9.54 -13.48 -15.80
N ARG A 189 8.95 -14.63 -15.49
CA ARG A 189 8.48 -15.57 -16.49
C ARG A 189 7.10 -15.14 -16.97
N ILE A 190 6.92 -15.00 -18.27
CA ILE A 190 5.64 -14.66 -18.90
C ILE A 190 5.19 -15.78 -19.81
N HIS A 191 3.89 -15.84 -20.03
CA HIS A 191 3.19 -16.78 -20.87
C HIS A 191 2.49 -16.03 -22.00
N VAL A 192 2.83 -16.36 -23.26
CA VAL A 192 2.24 -15.72 -24.44
C VAL A 192 1.50 -16.79 -25.23
N PRO A 193 0.17 -16.90 -25.09
CA PRO A 193 -0.62 -17.88 -25.82
C PRO A 193 -0.78 -17.48 -27.28
N PHE A 194 -0.73 -18.48 -28.17
CA PHE A 194 -0.99 -18.37 -29.61
C PHE A 194 -1.54 -19.69 -30.15
N GLY A 195 -2.14 -19.68 -31.34
CA GLY A 195 -2.75 -20.85 -31.97
C GLY A 195 -2.24 -21.04 -33.38
N VAL A 196 -2.09 -22.28 -33.80
CA VAL A 196 -1.72 -22.65 -35.16
C VAL A 196 -2.69 -23.72 -35.72
N ALA A 197 -2.74 -23.90 -37.05
CA ALA A 197 -3.63 -24.87 -37.67
C ALA A 197 -3.29 -26.32 -37.26
N TYR A 198 -4.28 -27.20 -37.28
CA TYR A 198 -4.07 -28.63 -37.13
C TYR A 198 -3.25 -29.18 -38.30
N GLY A 199 -2.46 -30.23 -38.01
CA GLY A 199 -1.63 -30.88 -39.02
C GLY A 199 -0.26 -30.26 -39.22
N VAL A 200 0.06 -29.15 -38.55
CA VAL A 200 1.39 -28.51 -38.61
C VAL A 200 2.43 -29.36 -37.90
N ASP A 201 3.65 -29.31 -38.38
CA ASP A 201 4.82 -29.87 -37.68
C ASP A 201 5.16 -29.04 -36.46
N LYS A 202 5.00 -29.66 -35.28
CA LYS A 202 5.22 -28.99 -33.98
C LYS A 202 6.67 -28.54 -33.76
N GLU A 203 7.66 -29.23 -34.30
CA GLU A 203 9.07 -28.83 -34.20
C GLU A 203 9.36 -27.58 -35.06
N ARG A 204 8.70 -27.43 -36.20
CA ARG A 204 8.77 -26.19 -37.00
C ARG A 204 8.12 -25.03 -36.24
N VAL A 205 6.97 -25.22 -35.58
CA VAL A 205 6.33 -24.20 -34.74
C VAL A 205 7.28 -23.77 -33.62
N LYS A 206 7.86 -24.73 -32.90
CA LYS A 206 8.79 -24.47 -31.83
C LYS A 206 10.00 -23.67 -32.31
N THR A 207 10.60 -24.04 -33.45
CA THR A 207 11.76 -23.35 -34.02
C THR A 207 11.42 -21.89 -34.39
N ALA A 208 10.30 -21.68 -35.07
CA ALA A 208 9.83 -20.35 -35.46
C ALA A 208 9.57 -19.44 -34.26
N VAL A 209 8.89 -19.96 -33.23
CA VAL A 209 8.54 -19.19 -32.05
C VAL A 209 9.73 -18.89 -31.15
N LEU A 210 10.69 -19.82 -31.03
CA LEU A 210 11.95 -19.54 -30.32
C LEU A 210 12.79 -18.48 -31.05
N LYS A 211 12.78 -18.47 -32.36
CA LYS A 211 13.40 -17.41 -33.17
C LYS A 211 12.70 -16.07 -32.92
N ALA A 212 11.38 -16.02 -32.93
CA ALA A 212 10.61 -14.83 -32.58
C ALA A 212 10.95 -14.31 -31.19
N ALA A 213 11.09 -15.21 -30.22
CA ALA A 213 11.47 -14.87 -28.85
C ALA A 213 12.84 -14.17 -28.75
N SER A 214 13.82 -14.56 -29.57
CA SER A 214 15.14 -13.95 -29.58
C SER A 214 15.18 -12.58 -30.26
N MET A 215 14.17 -12.21 -31.04
CA MET A 215 14.07 -10.90 -31.71
C MET A 215 13.53 -9.78 -30.81
N VAL A 216 12.93 -10.10 -29.68
CA VAL A 216 12.38 -9.11 -28.76
C VAL A 216 13.46 -8.61 -27.80
N ASP A 217 13.80 -7.33 -27.89
CA ASP A 217 14.79 -6.70 -27.00
C ASP A 217 14.37 -6.82 -25.54
N GLY A 218 15.30 -7.28 -24.68
CA GLY A 218 15.05 -7.49 -23.25
C GLY A 218 14.42 -8.85 -22.90
N ALA A 219 14.15 -9.69 -23.91
CA ALA A 219 13.82 -11.10 -23.70
C ALA A 219 15.09 -11.90 -23.35
N ILE A 220 14.94 -12.86 -22.43
CA ILE A 220 16.03 -13.77 -22.03
C ILE A 220 15.73 -15.12 -22.68
N ALA A 221 16.07 -15.24 -23.96
CA ALA A 221 15.79 -16.42 -24.75
C ALA A 221 16.87 -17.51 -24.65
N GLU A 222 18.13 -17.12 -24.41
CA GLU A 222 19.31 -17.99 -24.51
C GLU A 222 19.99 -18.28 -23.17
N ASP A 223 19.33 -18.00 -22.03
CA ASP A 223 19.89 -18.33 -20.72
C ASP A 223 19.76 -19.85 -20.45
N PRO A 224 20.88 -20.57 -20.25
CA PRO A 224 20.84 -22.02 -19.99
C PRO A 224 20.08 -22.40 -18.72
N LEU A 225 20.01 -21.49 -17.73
CA LEU A 225 19.30 -21.73 -16.47
C LEU A 225 17.79 -21.38 -16.59
N ARG A 226 17.43 -20.62 -17.61
CA ARG A 226 16.08 -20.08 -17.81
C ARG A 226 15.69 -20.07 -19.28
N PRO A 227 15.72 -21.23 -19.96
CA PRO A 227 15.48 -21.31 -21.39
C PRO A 227 14.07 -20.84 -21.75
N ALA A 228 13.94 -20.27 -22.92
CA ALA A 228 12.63 -20.08 -23.54
C ALA A 228 12.07 -21.44 -23.97
N GLU A 229 10.79 -21.66 -23.69
CA GLU A 229 10.10 -22.91 -24.00
C GLU A 229 8.80 -22.65 -24.77
N VAL A 230 8.43 -23.61 -25.60
CA VAL A 230 7.16 -23.61 -26.32
C VAL A 230 6.35 -24.83 -25.88
N TRP A 231 5.21 -24.57 -25.25
CA TRP A 231 4.34 -25.62 -24.72
C TRP A 231 3.09 -25.75 -25.58
N LEU A 232 2.70 -26.99 -25.94
CA LEU A 232 1.36 -27.28 -26.45
C LEU A 232 0.44 -27.41 -25.23
N THR A 233 -0.50 -26.48 -25.08
CA THR A 233 -1.34 -26.37 -23.88
C THR A 233 -2.72 -27.00 -24.07
N GLU A 234 -3.27 -26.97 -25.31
CA GLU A 234 -4.62 -27.45 -25.54
C GLU A 234 -4.85 -27.80 -27.01
N PHE A 235 -5.76 -28.75 -27.24
CA PHE A 235 -6.38 -29.02 -28.55
C PHE A 235 -7.67 -28.19 -28.65
N GLY A 236 -7.56 -26.97 -29.19
CA GLY A 236 -8.69 -26.06 -29.32
C GLY A 236 -9.67 -26.45 -30.43
N ASP A 237 -10.83 -25.80 -30.48
CA ASP A 237 -11.89 -26.10 -31.45
C ASP A 237 -11.46 -25.98 -32.91
N SER A 238 -10.50 -25.09 -33.21
CA SER A 238 -10.04 -24.82 -34.57
C SER A 238 -8.53 -24.71 -34.69
N SER A 239 -7.80 -24.86 -33.58
CA SER A 239 -6.35 -24.64 -33.49
C SER A 239 -5.67 -25.58 -32.51
N LEU A 240 -4.39 -25.83 -32.74
CA LEU A 240 -3.49 -26.28 -31.68
C LEU A 240 -3.04 -25.08 -30.89
N ASN A 241 -3.38 -25.02 -29.59
CA ASN A 241 -3.04 -23.92 -28.72
C ASN A 241 -1.70 -24.14 -28.05
N PHE A 242 -0.80 -23.19 -28.23
CA PHE A 242 0.54 -23.18 -27.66
C PHE A 242 0.74 -21.98 -26.75
N GLU A 243 1.74 -22.06 -25.90
CA GLU A 243 2.28 -20.92 -25.14
C GLU A 243 3.79 -20.81 -25.34
N LEU A 244 4.25 -19.61 -25.64
CA LEU A 244 5.66 -19.25 -25.46
C LEU A 244 5.86 -18.89 -23.98
N VAL A 245 6.72 -19.62 -23.30
CA VAL A 245 7.12 -19.39 -21.92
C VAL A 245 8.53 -18.85 -21.89
N ILE A 246 8.69 -17.60 -21.46
CA ILE A 246 9.94 -16.89 -21.58
C ILE A 246 10.18 -15.98 -20.38
N TRP A 247 11.44 -15.80 -20.01
CA TRP A 247 11.87 -14.85 -19.00
C TRP A 247 12.14 -13.49 -19.63
N VAL A 248 11.72 -12.42 -18.92
CA VAL A 248 11.88 -11.03 -19.38
C VAL A 248 12.47 -10.16 -18.29
N GLY A 249 13.25 -9.16 -18.70
CA GLY A 249 13.86 -8.19 -17.81
C GLY A 249 12.88 -7.12 -17.30
N ASN A 250 13.39 -6.24 -16.44
CA ASN A 250 12.60 -5.23 -15.71
C ASN A 250 11.78 -4.31 -16.62
N GLU A 251 12.29 -3.91 -17.77
CA GLU A 251 11.57 -3.01 -18.69
C GLU A 251 10.30 -3.67 -19.24
N LEU A 252 10.43 -4.89 -19.75
CA LEU A 252 9.32 -5.68 -20.27
C LEU A 252 8.37 -6.11 -19.14
N MET A 253 8.91 -6.57 -17.99
CA MET A 253 8.12 -6.99 -16.84
C MET A 253 7.16 -5.89 -16.37
N SER A 254 7.64 -4.66 -16.40
CA SER A 254 6.86 -3.52 -15.94
C SER A 254 5.76 -3.08 -16.91
N ARG A 255 5.67 -3.65 -18.11
CA ARG A 255 4.67 -3.32 -19.16
C ARG A 255 4.03 -4.59 -19.77
N PRO A 256 3.29 -5.39 -18.98
CA PRO A 256 2.87 -6.73 -19.39
C PRO A 256 2.04 -6.76 -20.67
N ALA A 257 1.11 -5.84 -20.84
CA ALA A 257 0.28 -5.77 -22.06
C ALA A 257 1.12 -5.45 -23.32
N ARG A 258 2.01 -4.46 -23.22
CA ARG A 258 2.94 -4.12 -24.32
C ARG A 258 3.88 -5.29 -24.64
N THR A 259 4.42 -5.91 -23.60
CA THR A 259 5.32 -7.05 -23.75
C THR A 259 4.64 -8.20 -24.48
N ARG A 260 3.42 -8.56 -24.09
CA ARG A 260 2.64 -9.57 -24.79
C ARG A 260 2.41 -9.19 -26.26
N ALA A 261 2.08 -7.94 -26.54
CA ALA A 261 1.88 -7.45 -27.89
C ALA A 261 3.15 -7.55 -28.75
N LEU A 262 4.33 -7.23 -28.21
CA LEU A 262 5.61 -7.37 -28.91
C LEU A 262 5.89 -8.84 -29.28
N PHE A 263 5.71 -9.76 -28.33
CA PHE A 263 5.91 -11.19 -28.64
C PHE A 263 4.90 -11.71 -29.66
N LEU A 264 3.62 -11.35 -29.56
CA LEU A 264 2.62 -11.79 -30.53
C LEU A 264 2.92 -11.25 -31.92
N TRP A 265 3.43 -10.04 -32.03
CA TRP A 265 3.85 -9.46 -33.31
C TRP A 265 4.99 -10.27 -33.94
N GLU A 266 6.05 -10.56 -33.20
CA GLU A 266 7.16 -11.34 -33.72
C GLU A 266 6.79 -12.79 -33.98
N ILE A 267 5.93 -13.40 -33.15
CA ILE A 267 5.42 -14.76 -33.36
C ILE A 267 4.66 -14.82 -34.68
N GLU A 268 3.75 -13.88 -34.97
CA GLU A 268 2.99 -13.83 -36.21
C GLU A 268 3.92 -13.73 -37.42
N THR A 269 4.90 -12.82 -37.38
CA THR A 269 5.91 -12.62 -38.41
C THR A 269 6.67 -13.93 -38.70
N GLN A 270 7.16 -14.58 -37.64
CA GLN A 270 7.93 -15.81 -37.79
C GLN A 270 7.10 -17.02 -38.22
N LEU A 271 5.83 -17.12 -37.81
CA LEU A 271 4.92 -18.15 -38.28
C LEU A 271 4.67 -17.99 -39.76
N THR A 272 4.46 -16.77 -40.23
CA THR A 272 4.24 -16.46 -41.67
C THR A 272 5.48 -16.77 -42.51
N GLU A 273 6.69 -16.36 -42.04
CA GLU A 273 7.96 -16.67 -42.75
C GLU A 273 8.22 -18.19 -42.87
N HIS A 274 7.78 -18.98 -41.91
CA HIS A 274 7.93 -20.44 -41.91
C HIS A 274 6.75 -21.16 -42.58
N GLY A 275 5.78 -20.44 -43.18
CA GLY A 275 4.61 -21.02 -43.84
C GLY A 275 3.69 -21.80 -42.88
N ILE A 276 3.60 -21.34 -41.62
CA ILE A 276 2.75 -21.92 -40.60
C ILE A 276 1.46 -21.10 -40.54
N GLU A 277 0.34 -21.78 -40.80
CA GLU A 277 -0.98 -21.14 -40.91
C GLU A 277 -1.56 -20.86 -39.50
N ILE A 278 -2.08 -19.63 -39.32
CA ILE A 278 -2.95 -19.26 -38.21
C ILE A 278 -4.39 -19.49 -38.66
N PRO A 279 -5.12 -20.46 -38.08
CA PRO A 279 -6.36 -20.92 -38.65
C PRO A 279 -7.52 -19.92 -38.44
N PHE A 280 -8.35 -19.80 -39.44
CA PHE A 280 -9.68 -19.24 -39.24
C PHE A 280 -10.59 -20.23 -38.51
N PRO A 281 -11.70 -19.79 -37.89
CA PRO A 281 -12.64 -20.70 -37.26
C PRO A 281 -13.14 -21.76 -38.27
N GLN A 282 -12.87 -23.03 -37.93
CA GLN A 282 -13.29 -24.18 -38.76
C GLN A 282 -14.70 -24.63 -38.35
N ARG A 283 -15.56 -24.97 -39.36
CA ARG A 283 -16.89 -25.51 -39.09
C ARG A 283 -17.24 -26.60 -40.07
N ASP A 284 -17.61 -27.75 -39.56
CA ASP A 284 -18.19 -28.83 -40.34
C ASP A 284 -19.68 -28.58 -40.52
N LEU A 285 -20.12 -28.53 -41.79
CA LEU A 285 -21.53 -28.30 -42.13
C LEU A 285 -22.21 -29.61 -42.54
N HIS A 286 -23.12 -30.10 -41.71
CA HIS A 286 -24.00 -31.24 -42.05
C HIS A 286 -25.32 -30.75 -42.57
N ILE A 287 -25.53 -30.91 -43.88
CA ILE A 287 -26.78 -30.53 -44.58
C ILE A 287 -27.79 -31.64 -44.39
N ARG A 288 -28.77 -31.48 -43.50
CA ARG A 288 -29.82 -32.49 -43.21
C ARG A 288 -30.98 -32.47 -44.21
N SER A 289 -31.18 -31.35 -44.92
CA SER A 289 -32.27 -31.22 -45.92
C SER A 289 -31.86 -30.21 -46.99
N GLY A 290 -32.28 -30.45 -48.24
CA GLY A 290 -31.92 -29.60 -49.39
C GLY A 290 -30.82 -30.20 -50.26
N ARG A 291 -30.54 -29.57 -51.40
CA ARG A 291 -29.47 -29.94 -52.34
C ARG A 291 -28.51 -28.75 -52.47
N LEU A 292 -27.24 -28.99 -52.16
CA LEU A 292 -26.18 -28.01 -52.43
C LEU A 292 -25.78 -28.12 -53.90
N LYS A 293 -25.89 -27.05 -54.66
CA LYS A 293 -25.34 -26.97 -56.04
C LYS A 293 -23.93 -26.38 -55.89
N VAL A 294 -22.91 -27.22 -56.04
CA VAL A 294 -21.52 -26.79 -56.07
C VAL A 294 -21.12 -26.59 -57.53
N ALA A 295 -20.82 -25.36 -57.94
CA ALA A 295 -20.15 -25.06 -59.20
C ALA A 295 -18.62 -25.08 -58.93
N LEU A 296 -17.93 -26.03 -59.55
CA LEU A 296 -16.47 -26.02 -59.61
C LEU A 296 -16.04 -25.14 -60.78
N GLU A 297 -15.60 -23.91 -60.53
CA GLU A 297 -14.83 -23.14 -61.50
C GLU A 297 -13.46 -23.79 -61.64
N ARG A 298 -13.18 -24.36 -62.77
CA ARG A 298 -11.82 -24.77 -63.15
C ARG A 298 -11.06 -23.49 -63.43
N ASP A 299 -10.12 -23.17 -62.61
CA ASP A 299 -9.09 -22.20 -62.94
C ASP A 299 -8.29 -22.74 -64.13
N ASN A 300 -8.60 -22.27 -65.28
CA ASN A 300 -7.81 -22.54 -66.48
C ASN A 300 -6.58 -21.65 -66.39
N GLY A 301 -5.58 -22.12 -65.61
CA GLY A 301 -4.26 -21.52 -65.63
C GLY A 301 -3.75 -21.40 -67.07
N GLU A 302 -3.75 -20.19 -67.58
CA GLU A 302 -3.05 -19.88 -68.80
C GLU A 302 -1.53 -20.06 -68.56
N GLU A 303 -1.02 -21.15 -69.11
CA GLU A 303 0.41 -21.26 -69.43
C GLU A 303 0.76 -20.16 -70.40
N SER A 304 1.61 -19.22 -70.01
CA SER A 304 2.41 -18.38 -70.87
C SER A 304 3.74 -18.03 -70.22
#